data_a001ca991ee139e4a10be84c6a0762d1
#
_entry.id   a001ca991ee139e4a10be84c6a0762d1
#
_cell.length_a   1.000
_cell.length_b   1.000
_cell.length_c   1.000
_cell.angle_alpha   90.00
_cell.angle_beta   90.00
_cell.angle_gamma   90.00
#
_symmetry.space_group_name_H-M   'P 1'
#
loop_
_entity.id
_entity.type
_entity.pdbx_description
1 polymer ?
#
loop_
_entity_poly.entity_id
_entity_poly.type
_entity_poly.pdbx_seq_one_letter_code
_entity_poly.pdbx_strand_id
1 'polypeptide(L)'
;NMTAENTVVVAVDGSDAAKNAVRWAANTASKRGVPLRIASSYTMPQFLYAEGMVPPQELFDELQAETMSIVEEAKKIAEEVNPDLKIAYTIAEGTPIDMLLELSETNKMIVMGSRGLGGLSGMVMGSVSAAVVSHAHCPVVVVREDNHLTEENKYGPVVVGVDGSDVSQQATEFAFAEADARGAKIEAIHTWIDMQVQASLAGLAAAQQ
;
A
#
# COMPACT_ATOMS: atom_id res chain seq x y z
N ASN A 1 -18.77 -17.33 -1.32
CA ASN A 1 -18.93 -15.88 -1.14
C ASN A 1 -17.84 -15.43 -0.17
N MET A 2 -16.73 -14.92 -0.70
CA MET A 2 -15.76 -14.19 0.10
C MET A 2 -16.39 -12.81 0.37
N THR A 3 -16.82 -12.59 1.61
CA THR A 3 -17.28 -11.26 2.03
C THR A 3 -16.10 -10.29 1.93
N ALA A 4 -16.29 -9.20 1.21
CA ALA A 4 -15.25 -8.18 0.94
C ALA A 4 -14.66 -7.57 2.23
N GLU A 5 -15.40 -7.60 3.31
CA GLU A 5 -15.12 -6.89 4.57
C GLU A 5 -13.93 -7.41 5.39
N ASN A 6 -13.26 -8.48 5.00
CA ASN A 6 -12.18 -9.08 5.82
C ASN A 6 -10.97 -9.53 4.99
N THR A 7 -10.60 -8.79 3.97
CA THR A 7 -9.55 -9.17 3.01
C THR A 7 -8.37 -8.20 3.10
N VAL A 8 -7.14 -8.72 3.04
CA VAL A 8 -5.94 -7.93 2.79
C VAL A 8 -5.78 -7.76 1.28
N VAL A 9 -5.68 -6.53 0.80
CA VAL A 9 -5.43 -6.22 -0.62
C VAL A 9 -3.95 -5.91 -0.80
N VAL A 10 -3.32 -6.44 -1.86
CA VAL A 10 -1.97 -6.04 -2.27
C VAL A 10 -1.98 -5.52 -3.70
N ALA A 11 -1.44 -4.33 -3.89
CA ALA A 11 -1.28 -3.72 -5.20
C ALA A 11 -0.01 -4.21 -5.89
N VAL A 12 -0.10 -4.60 -7.17
CA VAL A 12 1.01 -5.11 -7.95
C VAL A 12 1.11 -4.44 -9.31
N ASP A 13 2.33 -4.12 -9.73
CA ASP A 13 2.68 -3.54 -11.03
C ASP A 13 3.87 -4.24 -11.70
N GLY A 14 4.32 -5.38 -11.13
CA GLY A 14 5.47 -6.15 -11.60
C GLY A 14 6.82 -5.67 -11.03
N SER A 15 6.88 -4.57 -10.28
CA SER A 15 8.12 -4.07 -9.67
C SER A 15 8.60 -4.96 -8.51
N ASP A 16 9.88 -4.88 -8.17
CA ASP A 16 10.47 -5.62 -7.04
C ASP A 16 9.89 -5.14 -5.70
N ALA A 17 9.56 -3.86 -5.56
CA ALA A 17 8.86 -3.34 -4.39
C ALA A 17 7.47 -3.97 -4.22
N ALA A 18 6.73 -4.16 -5.33
CA ALA A 18 5.45 -4.85 -5.31
C ALA A 18 5.60 -6.33 -4.91
N LYS A 19 6.64 -7.02 -5.37
CA LYS A 19 6.94 -8.42 -4.98
C LYS A 19 7.20 -8.54 -3.47
N ASN A 20 7.93 -7.59 -2.89
CA ASN A 20 8.14 -7.52 -1.44
C ASN A 20 6.82 -7.24 -0.68
N ALA A 21 5.98 -6.36 -1.23
CA ALA A 21 4.65 -6.10 -0.70
C ALA A 21 3.77 -7.37 -0.71
N VAL A 22 3.84 -8.19 -1.76
CA VAL A 22 3.12 -9.48 -1.84
C VAL A 22 3.56 -10.42 -0.72
N ARG A 23 4.87 -10.58 -0.48
CA ARG A 23 5.37 -11.43 0.61
C ARG A 23 4.88 -10.96 1.97
N TRP A 24 4.93 -9.65 2.20
CA TRP A 24 4.43 -9.06 3.44
C TRP A 24 2.92 -9.28 3.62
N ALA A 25 2.13 -9.01 2.57
CA ALA A 25 0.68 -9.17 2.59
C ALA A 25 0.25 -10.63 2.79
N ALA A 26 0.90 -11.57 2.12
CA ALA A 26 0.64 -13.00 2.26
C ALA A 26 0.92 -13.50 3.68
N ASN A 27 2.05 -13.08 4.28
CA ASN A 27 2.36 -13.38 5.69
C ASN A 27 1.29 -12.82 6.63
N THR A 28 0.88 -11.57 6.43
CA THR A 28 -0.11 -10.92 7.27
C THR A 28 -1.49 -11.56 7.13
N ALA A 29 -1.94 -11.84 5.91
CA ALA A 29 -3.19 -12.52 5.64
C ALA A 29 -3.22 -13.91 6.27
N SER A 30 -2.12 -14.68 6.14
CA SER A 30 -1.98 -16.02 6.73
C SER A 30 -2.07 -15.99 8.25
N LYS A 31 -1.34 -15.08 8.91
CA LYS A 31 -1.35 -14.94 10.37
C LYS A 31 -2.72 -14.51 10.92
N ARG A 32 -3.44 -13.70 10.16
CA ARG A 32 -4.77 -13.22 10.54
C ARG A 32 -5.90 -14.17 10.12
N GLY A 33 -5.59 -15.24 9.38
CA GLY A 33 -6.58 -16.20 8.87
C GLY A 33 -7.59 -15.57 7.91
N VAL A 34 -7.17 -14.56 7.12
CA VAL A 34 -8.02 -13.84 6.17
C VAL A 34 -7.54 -14.06 4.73
N PRO A 35 -8.42 -13.88 3.73
CA PRO A 35 -8.01 -13.98 2.33
C PRO A 35 -7.06 -12.86 1.91
N LEU A 36 -6.27 -13.12 0.85
CA LEU A 36 -5.47 -12.14 0.12
C LEU A 36 -6.15 -11.82 -1.21
N ARG A 37 -6.23 -10.53 -1.56
CA ARG A 37 -6.64 -10.06 -2.87
C ARG A 37 -5.47 -9.37 -3.57
N ILE A 38 -5.07 -9.88 -4.71
CA ILE A 38 -4.05 -9.25 -5.56
C ILE A 38 -4.76 -8.30 -6.52
N ALA A 39 -4.37 -7.04 -6.54
CA ALA A 39 -5.00 -6.00 -7.34
C ALA A 39 -3.99 -5.36 -8.31
N SER A 40 -4.38 -5.28 -9.57
CA SER A 40 -3.61 -4.61 -10.62
C SER A 40 -4.54 -3.87 -11.58
N SER A 41 -4.02 -2.86 -12.26
CA SER A 41 -4.80 -2.12 -13.26
C SER A 41 -3.96 -1.86 -14.51
N TYR A 42 -4.65 -1.69 -15.62
CA TYR A 42 -4.07 -1.20 -16.86
C TYR A 42 -4.80 0.04 -17.35
N THR A 43 -4.09 0.94 -18.00
CA THR A 43 -4.66 2.17 -18.54
C THR A 43 -4.57 2.16 -20.06
N MET A 44 -5.69 2.38 -20.72
CA MET A 44 -5.71 2.55 -22.17
C MET A 44 -5.07 3.88 -22.54
N PRO A 45 -4.19 3.92 -23.55
CA PRO A 45 -3.58 5.17 -24.01
C PRO A 45 -4.62 6.20 -24.43
N GLN A 46 -4.68 7.34 -23.74
CA GLN A 46 -5.72 8.36 -23.93
C GLN A 46 -5.70 9.02 -25.33
N PHE A 47 -4.56 9.04 -26.00
CA PHE A 47 -4.44 9.60 -27.34
C PHE A 47 -5.32 8.88 -28.38
N LEU A 48 -5.62 7.60 -28.16
CA LEU A 48 -6.51 6.84 -29.03
C LEU A 48 -7.96 7.36 -29.01
N TYR A 49 -8.41 7.83 -27.85
CA TYR A 49 -9.73 8.45 -27.71
C TYR A 49 -9.77 9.89 -28.22
N ALA A 50 -8.66 10.64 -28.11
CA ALA A 50 -8.56 12.04 -28.49
C ALA A 50 -8.74 12.25 -30.02
N GLU A 51 -8.39 11.24 -30.83
CA GLU A 51 -8.56 11.27 -32.30
C GLU A 51 -9.89 10.67 -32.75
N GLY A 52 -10.80 10.32 -31.83
CA GLY A 52 -12.08 9.69 -32.16
C GLY A 52 -11.93 8.25 -32.64
N MET A 53 -10.77 7.65 -32.43
CA MET A 53 -10.54 6.24 -32.75
C MET A 53 -11.10 5.34 -31.63
N VAL A 54 -11.68 4.23 -32.02
CA VAL A 54 -11.99 3.13 -31.10
C VAL A 54 -10.75 2.25 -31.02
N PRO A 55 -10.15 2.05 -29.82
CA PRO A 55 -9.01 1.17 -29.69
C PRO A 55 -9.34 -0.23 -30.22
N PRO A 56 -8.40 -0.90 -30.92
CA PRO A 56 -8.59 -2.27 -31.37
C PRO A 56 -8.79 -3.22 -30.20
N GLN A 57 -9.66 -4.21 -30.34
CA GLN A 57 -9.90 -5.22 -29.28
C GLN A 57 -8.62 -5.95 -28.89
N GLU A 58 -7.73 -6.21 -29.86
CA GLU A 58 -6.45 -6.85 -29.65
C GLU A 58 -5.58 -6.10 -28.63
N LEU A 59 -5.64 -4.76 -28.58
CA LEU A 59 -4.89 -3.96 -27.62
C LEU A 59 -5.44 -4.13 -26.20
N PHE A 60 -6.76 -4.21 -26.03
CA PHE A 60 -7.37 -4.52 -24.74
C PHE A 60 -6.93 -5.92 -24.25
N ASP A 61 -7.01 -6.89 -25.14
CA ASP A 61 -6.66 -8.29 -24.82
C ASP A 61 -5.18 -8.40 -24.44
N GLU A 62 -4.29 -7.67 -25.11
CA GLU A 62 -2.85 -7.63 -24.82
C GLU A 62 -2.57 -7.00 -23.45
N LEU A 63 -3.13 -5.81 -23.15
CA LEU A 63 -2.95 -5.12 -21.86
C LEU A 63 -3.52 -5.96 -20.70
N GLN A 64 -4.66 -6.58 -20.91
CA GLN A 64 -5.26 -7.46 -19.92
C GLN A 64 -4.42 -8.72 -19.69
N ALA A 65 -3.86 -9.32 -20.73
CA ALA A 65 -3.00 -10.48 -20.63
C ALA A 65 -1.68 -10.16 -19.91
N GLU A 66 -1.07 -9.01 -20.21
CA GLU A 66 0.13 -8.53 -19.51
C GLU A 66 -0.15 -8.32 -18.01
N THR A 67 -1.27 -7.65 -17.69
CA THR A 67 -1.67 -7.43 -16.30
C THR A 67 -1.98 -8.74 -15.59
N MET A 68 -2.60 -9.70 -16.25
CA MET A 68 -2.83 -11.04 -15.70
C MET A 68 -1.52 -11.75 -15.40
N SER A 69 -0.50 -11.62 -16.26
CA SER A 69 0.82 -12.23 -16.04
C SER A 69 1.47 -11.70 -14.76
N ILE A 70 1.35 -10.38 -14.50
CA ILE A 70 1.82 -9.76 -13.24
C ILE A 70 1.07 -10.35 -12.02
N VAL A 71 -0.24 -10.50 -12.12
CA VAL A 71 -1.06 -11.08 -11.05
C VAL A 71 -0.70 -12.54 -10.79
N GLU A 72 -0.46 -13.34 -11.84
CA GLU A 72 -0.06 -14.74 -11.70
C GLU A 72 1.33 -14.90 -11.06
N GLU A 73 2.28 -14.01 -11.40
CA GLU A 73 3.58 -13.99 -10.73
C GLU A 73 3.42 -13.67 -9.25
N ALA A 74 2.63 -12.65 -8.91
CA ALA A 74 2.32 -12.28 -7.53
C ALA A 74 1.64 -13.41 -6.76
N LYS A 75 0.73 -14.15 -7.42
CA LYS A 75 0.07 -15.31 -6.84
C LYS A 75 1.08 -16.41 -6.48
N LYS A 76 2.02 -16.73 -7.36
CA LYS A 76 3.08 -17.70 -7.07
C LYS A 76 3.90 -17.30 -5.84
N ILE A 77 4.28 -16.03 -5.74
CA ILE A 77 5.00 -15.51 -4.57
C ILE A 77 4.18 -15.68 -3.28
N ALA A 78 2.88 -15.42 -3.33
CA ALA A 78 2.01 -15.59 -2.17
C ALA A 78 1.83 -17.07 -1.78
N GLU A 79 1.73 -17.98 -2.76
CA GLU A 79 1.65 -19.42 -2.54
C GLU A 79 2.96 -20.02 -1.98
N GLU A 80 4.13 -19.45 -2.32
CA GLU A 80 5.41 -19.79 -1.67
C GLU A 80 5.42 -19.46 -0.18
N VAL A 81 4.72 -18.39 0.23
CA VAL A 81 4.58 -18.01 1.65
C VAL A 81 3.63 -18.94 2.38
N ASN A 82 2.47 -19.23 1.78
CA ASN A 82 1.48 -20.15 2.31
C ASN A 82 0.63 -20.77 1.19
N PRO A 83 0.84 -22.06 0.89
CA PRO A 83 0.10 -22.76 -0.17
C PRO A 83 -1.42 -22.86 0.07
N ASP A 84 -1.86 -22.77 1.32
CA ASP A 84 -3.27 -22.87 1.71
C ASP A 84 -3.98 -21.50 1.74
N LEU A 85 -3.27 -20.42 1.41
CA LEU A 85 -3.82 -19.08 1.43
C LEU A 85 -4.93 -18.93 0.36
N LYS A 86 -6.09 -18.46 0.79
CA LYS A 86 -7.17 -18.13 -0.14
C LYS A 86 -6.83 -16.85 -0.89
N ILE A 87 -6.60 -16.97 -2.20
CA ILE A 87 -6.19 -15.86 -3.05
C ILE A 87 -7.31 -15.55 -4.04
N ALA A 88 -7.68 -14.27 -4.12
CA ALA A 88 -8.51 -13.71 -5.18
C ALA A 88 -7.72 -12.62 -5.91
N TYR A 89 -8.20 -12.19 -7.07
CA TYR A 89 -7.59 -11.06 -7.78
C TYR A 89 -8.65 -10.09 -8.32
N THR A 90 -8.20 -8.86 -8.56
CA THR A 90 -8.94 -7.81 -9.25
C THR A 90 -8.03 -7.22 -10.32
N ILE A 91 -8.50 -7.21 -11.56
CA ILE A 91 -7.88 -6.46 -12.66
C ILE A 91 -8.89 -5.42 -13.10
N ALA A 92 -8.49 -4.15 -13.09
CA ALA A 92 -9.34 -3.03 -13.47
C ALA A 92 -8.75 -2.26 -14.65
N GLU A 93 -9.61 -1.80 -15.55
CA GLU A 93 -9.26 -0.73 -16.49
C GLU A 93 -9.33 0.61 -15.76
N GLY A 94 -8.29 1.42 -15.87
CA GLY A 94 -8.20 2.73 -15.22
C GLY A 94 -6.93 2.93 -14.42
N THR A 95 -6.93 3.98 -13.61
CA THR A 95 -5.75 4.31 -12.81
C THR A 95 -5.63 3.40 -11.58
N PRO A 96 -4.40 3.05 -11.16
CA PRO A 96 -4.21 2.28 -9.94
C PRO A 96 -4.72 3.02 -8.69
N ILE A 97 -4.72 4.36 -8.71
CA ILE A 97 -5.22 5.16 -7.58
C ILE A 97 -6.72 4.95 -7.41
N ASP A 98 -7.51 5.12 -8.47
CA ASP A 98 -8.97 4.98 -8.41
C ASP A 98 -9.37 3.57 -7.96
N MET A 99 -8.76 2.53 -8.54
CA MET A 99 -8.99 1.14 -8.16
C MET A 99 -8.70 0.90 -6.67
N LEU A 100 -7.56 1.39 -6.17
CA LEU A 100 -7.17 1.16 -4.78
C LEU A 100 -8.02 1.95 -3.79
N LEU A 101 -8.46 3.16 -4.13
CA LEU A 101 -9.39 3.93 -3.30
C LEU A 101 -10.76 3.24 -3.21
N GLU A 102 -11.30 2.74 -4.31
CA GLU A 102 -12.53 1.93 -4.31
C GLU A 102 -12.39 0.67 -3.45
N LEU A 103 -11.29 -0.08 -3.62
CA LEU A 103 -11.02 -1.25 -2.81
C LEU A 103 -10.85 -0.91 -1.32
N SER A 104 -10.37 0.28 -0.97
CA SER A 104 -10.19 0.71 0.42
C SER A 104 -11.50 0.88 1.19
N GLU A 105 -12.61 1.12 0.49
CA GLU A 105 -13.93 1.30 1.11
C GLU A 105 -14.49 0.01 1.73
N THR A 106 -14.09 -1.15 1.18
CA THR A 106 -14.70 -2.44 1.53
C THR A 106 -13.72 -3.48 2.06
N ASN A 107 -12.42 -3.18 2.07
CA ASN A 107 -11.41 -4.12 2.53
C ASN A 107 -10.68 -3.60 3.79
N LYS A 108 -10.08 -4.51 4.54
CA LYS A 108 -9.48 -4.19 5.85
C LYS A 108 -8.15 -3.48 5.79
N MET A 109 -7.42 -3.63 4.68
CA MET A 109 -6.06 -3.12 4.56
C MET A 109 -5.65 -3.13 3.10
N ILE A 110 -4.91 -2.10 2.69
CA ILE A 110 -4.17 -2.08 1.43
C ILE A 110 -2.69 -2.18 1.73
N VAL A 111 -1.99 -3.05 1.01
CA VAL A 111 -0.54 -3.21 1.04
C VAL A 111 0.01 -2.86 -0.33
N MET A 112 1.07 -2.09 -0.38
CA MET A 112 1.70 -1.69 -1.65
C MET A 112 3.19 -1.43 -1.47
N GLY A 113 3.93 -1.48 -2.56
CA GLY A 113 5.33 -1.06 -2.56
C GLY A 113 5.46 0.46 -2.39
N SER A 114 6.58 0.91 -1.86
CA SER A 114 6.86 2.35 -1.72
C SER A 114 7.04 3.05 -3.06
N ARG A 115 7.43 2.30 -4.11
CA ARG A 115 7.64 2.78 -5.48
C ARG A 115 7.15 1.73 -6.48
N GLY A 116 6.84 2.15 -7.71
CA GLY A 116 6.50 1.29 -8.85
C GLY A 116 7.60 1.29 -9.91
N LEU A 117 7.31 0.75 -11.09
CA LEU A 117 8.23 0.60 -12.22
C LEU A 117 8.89 1.91 -12.69
N GLY A 118 8.25 3.07 -12.47
CA GLY A 118 8.75 4.40 -12.88
C GLY A 118 9.48 5.18 -11.78
N GLY A 119 9.84 4.55 -10.64
CA GLY A 119 10.40 5.24 -9.48
C GLY A 119 11.79 5.83 -9.73
N LEU A 120 11.94 7.14 -9.48
CA LEU A 120 13.24 7.82 -9.49
C LEU A 120 14.03 7.46 -8.22
N SER A 121 15.31 7.17 -8.36
CA SER A 121 16.22 6.93 -7.23
C SER A 121 16.27 8.18 -6.33
N GLY A 122 16.08 7.99 -5.02
CA GLY A 122 16.09 9.08 -4.03
C GLY A 122 14.71 9.56 -3.55
N MET A 123 13.62 9.17 -4.18
CA MET A 123 12.27 9.44 -3.65
C MET A 123 11.89 8.41 -2.58
N VAL A 124 11.36 8.88 -1.47
CA VAL A 124 10.94 8.02 -0.35
C VAL A 124 9.65 7.25 -0.68
N MET A 125 8.77 7.84 -1.51
CA MET A 125 7.46 7.30 -1.85
C MET A 125 7.06 7.72 -3.27
N GLY A 126 6.44 6.81 -4.03
CA GLY A 126 5.90 7.08 -5.36
C GLY A 126 4.56 7.85 -5.31
N SER A 127 4.16 8.44 -6.45
CA SER A 127 2.92 9.24 -6.55
C SER A 127 1.66 8.44 -6.21
N VAL A 128 1.57 7.18 -6.67
CA VAL A 128 0.43 6.30 -6.36
C VAL A 128 0.36 6.01 -4.87
N SER A 129 1.50 5.62 -4.26
CA SER A 129 1.56 5.32 -2.83
C SER A 129 1.20 6.54 -1.98
N ALA A 130 1.71 7.72 -2.34
CA ALA A 130 1.40 8.97 -1.64
C ALA A 130 -0.10 9.32 -1.73
N ALA A 131 -0.71 9.18 -2.91
CA ALA A 131 -2.13 9.44 -3.10
C ALA A 131 -3.01 8.47 -2.31
N VAL A 132 -2.70 7.17 -2.36
CA VAL A 132 -3.48 6.13 -1.64
C VAL A 132 -3.37 6.31 -0.13
N VAL A 133 -2.16 6.57 0.41
CA VAL A 133 -1.96 6.83 1.85
C VAL A 133 -2.79 8.03 2.32
N SER A 134 -2.91 9.07 1.48
CA SER A 134 -3.63 10.30 1.85
C SER A 134 -5.16 10.18 1.78
N HIS A 135 -5.69 9.25 0.99
CA HIS A 135 -7.13 9.24 0.65
C HIS A 135 -7.83 7.90 0.90
N ALA A 136 -7.12 6.83 1.25
CA ALA A 136 -7.74 5.54 1.51
C ALA A 136 -8.63 5.56 2.75
N HIS A 137 -9.68 4.72 2.72
CA HIS A 137 -10.65 4.56 3.80
C HIS A 137 -10.30 3.42 4.77
N CYS A 138 -9.18 2.75 4.56
CA CYS A 138 -8.65 1.70 5.44
C CYS A 138 -7.15 1.92 5.69
N PRO A 139 -6.54 1.22 6.66
CA PRO A 139 -5.09 1.23 6.84
C PRO A 139 -4.32 0.89 5.57
N VAL A 140 -3.26 1.65 5.29
CA VAL A 140 -2.36 1.44 4.16
C VAL A 140 -0.97 1.10 4.68
N VAL A 141 -0.43 -0.02 4.21
CA VAL A 141 0.93 -0.46 4.50
C VAL A 141 1.79 -0.23 3.26
N VAL A 142 2.84 0.55 3.41
CA VAL A 142 3.82 0.82 2.36
C VAL A 142 5.10 0.05 2.67
N VAL A 143 5.40 -0.96 1.84
CA VAL A 143 6.58 -1.80 1.99
C VAL A 143 7.73 -1.21 1.20
N ARG A 144 8.85 -0.95 1.87
CA ARG A 144 10.04 -0.37 1.24
C ARG A 144 10.91 -1.47 0.60
N GLU A 145 11.63 -1.11 -0.48
CA GLU A 145 12.52 -2.05 -1.18
C GLU A 145 13.69 -2.53 -0.32
N ASP A 146 14.22 -1.63 0.49
CA ASP A 146 15.34 -1.87 1.40
C ASP A 146 14.94 -2.61 2.69
N ASN A 147 13.67 -2.95 2.84
CA ASN A 147 13.20 -3.84 3.89
C ASN A 147 13.61 -5.28 3.59
N HIS A 148 14.90 -5.54 3.66
CA HIS A 148 15.36 -6.89 3.89
C HIS A 148 14.83 -7.29 5.27
N LEU A 149 13.78 -8.12 5.28
CA LEU A 149 13.34 -8.82 6.49
C LEU A 149 14.48 -9.74 6.92
N THR A 150 15.49 -9.18 7.56
CA THR A 150 16.44 -9.97 8.32
C THR A 150 15.69 -10.59 9.48
N GLU A 151 16.12 -11.75 9.96
CA GLU A 151 15.52 -12.36 11.15
C GLU A 151 15.49 -11.38 12.34
N GLU A 152 16.45 -10.45 12.43
CA GLU A 152 16.48 -9.37 13.43
C GLU A 152 15.34 -8.36 13.25
N ASN A 153 15.00 -7.98 12.03
CA ASN A 153 13.94 -7.00 11.75
C ASN A 153 12.54 -7.60 11.82
N LYS A 154 12.41 -8.92 11.69
CA LYS A 154 11.14 -9.63 11.74
C LYS A 154 10.43 -9.51 13.10
N TYR A 155 11.22 -9.30 14.17
CA TYR A 155 10.77 -9.21 15.55
C TYR A 155 11.01 -7.81 16.17
N GLY A 156 11.35 -6.83 15.35
CA GLY A 156 11.50 -5.45 15.80
C GLY A 156 10.18 -4.88 16.38
N PRO A 157 10.28 -3.85 17.24
CA PRO A 157 9.10 -3.23 17.82
C PRO A 157 8.21 -2.58 16.75
N VAL A 158 6.91 -2.56 16.99
CA VAL A 158 5.98 -1.72 16.25
C VAL A 158 6.06 -0.31 16.82
N VAL A 159 6.46 0.65 15.98
CA VAL A 159 6.56 2.06 16.38
C VAL A 159 5.32 2.79 15.94
N VAL A 160 4.67 3.53 16.84
CA VAL A 160 3.49 4.33 16.55
C VAL A 160 3.69 5.78 16.97
N GLY A 161 3.39 6.71 16.04
CA GLY A 161 3.32 8.13 16.35
C GLY A 161 1.98 8.50 16.97
N VAL A 162 2.00 9.26 18.07
CA VAL A 162 0.80 9.72 18.79
C VAL A 162 0.82 11.22 18.96
N ASP A 163 -0.28 11.90 18.62
CA ASP A 163 -0.45 13.35 18.75
C ASP A 163 -1.77 13.74 19.46
N GLY A 164 -2.55 12.74 19.90
CA GLY A 164 -3.84 12.93 20.56
C GLY A 164 -5.03 13.14 19.61
N SER A 165 -4.83 13.10 18.29
CA SER A 165 -5.91 13.15 17.30
C SER A 165 -6.67 11.82 17.18
N ASP A 166 -7.90 11.87 16.64
CA ASP A 166 -8.68 10.65 16.35
C ASP A 166 -7.95 9.74 15.37
N VAL A 167 -7.19 10.30 14.44
CA VAL A 167 -6.37 9.54 13.48
C VAL A 167 -5.24 8.80 14.20
N SER A 168 -4.57 9.44 15.15
CA SER A 168 -3.51 8.78 15.94
C SER A 168 -4.08 7.70 16.86
N GLN A 169 -5.32 7.83 17.30
CA GLN A 169 -6.01 6.78 18.05
C GLN A 169 -6.22 5.53 17.18
N GLN A 170 -6.71 5.70 15.96
CA GLN A 170 -6.86 4.60 14.99
C GLN A 170 -5.50 3.94 14.66
N ALA A 171 -4.46 4.75 14.47
CA ALA A 171 -3.10 4.25 14.26
C ALA A 171 -2.59 3.43 15.47
N THR A 172 -2.94 3.86 16.68
CA THR A 172 -2.58 3.15 17.91
C THR A 172 -3.29 1.80 18.00
N GLU A 173 -4.59 1.75 17.72
CA GLU A 173 -5.36 0.49 17.68
C GLU A 173 -4.77 -0.50 16.65
N PHE A 174 -4.42 0.01 15.47
CA PHE A 174 -3.76 -0.79 14.45
C PHE A 174 -2.39 -1.32 14.92
N ALA A 175 -1.58 -0.47 15.56
CA ALA A 175 -0.27 -0.82 16.08
C ALA A 175 -0.36 -1.94 17.14
N PHE A 176 -1.35 -1.89 18.03
CA PHE A 176 -1.59 -2.93 19.01
C PHE A 176 -1.97 -4.27 18.35
N ALA A 177 -2.88 -4.23 17.38
CA ALA A 177 -3.28 -5.44 16.64
C ALA A 177 -2.12 -6.05 15.86
N GLU A 178 -1.24 -5.22 15.27
CA GLU A 178 -0.07 -5.66 14.53
C GLU A 178 1.01 -6.24 15.45
N ALA A 179 1.25 -5.60 16.60
CA ALA A 179 2.21 -6.08 17.59
C ALA A 179 1.76 -7.44 18.20
N ASP A 180 0.48 -7.58 18.51
CA ASP A 180 -0.10 -8.85 19.00
C ASP A 180 0.07 -9.96 17.96
N ALA A 181 -0.28 -9.70 16.70
CA ALA A 181 -0.15 -10.66 15.61
C ALA A 181 1.32 -11.11 15.36
N ARG A 182 2.29 -10.28 15.70
CA ARG A 182 3.73 -10.57 15.55
C ARG A 182 4.39 -11.06 16.82
N GLY A 183 3.76 -10.92 17.97
CA GLY A 183 4.41 -11.10 19.27
C GLY A 183 5.49 -10.06 19.53
N ALA A 184 5.32 -8.83 19.00
CA ALA A 184 6.29 -7.75 19.06
C ALA A 184 5.97 -6.74 20.17
N LYS A 185 6.97 -5.95 20.58
CA LYS A 185 6.78 -4.82 21.47
C LYS A 185 6.21 -3.62 20.72
N ILE A 186 5.55 -2.72 21.44
CA ILE A 186 5.12 -1.41 20.92
C ILE A 186 5.98 -0.32 21.52
N GLU A 187 6.39 0.62 20.67
CA GLU A 187 7.05 1.86 21.07
C GLU A 187 6.20 3.04 20.60
N ALA A 188 5.67 3.84 21.53
CA ALA A 188 4.92 5.04 21.22
C ALA A 188 5.85 6.26 21.20
N ILE A 189 5.77 7.04 20.11
CA ILE A 189 6.53 8.29 19.96
C ILE A 189 5.54 9.45 19.93
N HIS A 190 5.73 10.40 20.85
CA HIS A 190 5.03 11.68 20.85
C HIS A 190 6.03 12.81 20.64
N THR A 191 5.78 13.66 19.66
CA THR A 191 6.57 14.86 19.40
C THR A 191 5.72 16.09 19.68
N TRP A 192 6.32 17.12 20.28
CA TRP A 192 5.68 18.40 20.60
C TRP A 192 6.57 19.52 20.05
N ILE A 193 5.93 20.57 19.57
CA ILE A 193 6.62 21.80 19.16
C ILE A 193 6.37 22.82 20.24
N ASP A 194 7.44 23.38 20.81
CA ASP A 194 7.32 24.47 21.75
C ASP A 194 6.79 25.73 21.00
N MET A 195 5.61 26.17 21.39
CA MET A 195 4.94 27.34 20.79
C MET A 195 5.80 28.62 20.86
N GLN A 196 6.72 28.74 21.84
CA GLN A 196 7.64 29.87 21.95
C GLN A 196 8.67 29.88 20.81
N VAL A 197 9.11 28.72 20.35
CA VAL A 197 10.03 28.60 19.20
C VAL A 197 9.34 29.03 17.91
N GLN A 198 8.09 28.66 17.72
CA GLN A 198 7.30 29.09 16.56
C GLN A 198 7.06 30.58 16.51
N ALA A 199 6.75 31.22 17.66
CA ALA A 199 6.59 32.67 17.76
C ALA A 199 7.89 33.40 17.46
N SER A 200 9.04 32.89 17.93
CA SER A 200 10.36 33.44 17.65
C SER A 200 10.74 33.38 16.19
N LEU A 201 10.45 32.25 15.50
CA LEU A 201 10.69 32.09 14.07
C LEU A 201 9.79 32.97 13.20
N ALA A 202 8.51 33.12 13.58
CA ALA A 202 7.58 34.02 12.90
C ALA A 202 7.99 35.50 13.06
N GLY A 203 8.49 35.89 14.26
CA GLY A 203 9.03 37.23 14.51
C GLY A 203 10.28 37.55 13.70
N LEU A 204 11.18 36.58 13.51
CA LEU A 204 12.38 36.75 12.67
C LEU A 204 12.02 36.87 11.17
N ALA A 205 11.03 36.16 10.69
CA ALA A 205 10.55 36.23 9.28
C ALA A 205 9.88 37.60 9.01
N ALA A 206 9.17 38.17 9.97
CA ALA A 206 8.53 39.49 9.86
C ALA A 206 9.52 40.65 9.92
N ALA A 207 10.69 40.49 10.55
CA ALA A 207 11.72 41.51 10.65
C ALA A 207 12.61 41.64 9.40
N GLN A 208 12.44 40.77 8.39
CA GLN A 208 13.19 40.78 7.14
C GLN A 208 12.40 41.38 5.96
N GLN A 209 11.21 41.90 6.17
CA GLN A 209 10.42 42.68 5.21
C GLN A 209 10.51 44.20 5.51
#